data_d39341be0179d534e155ac5d40498f3c
#
_entry.id   d39341be0179d534e155ac5d40498f3c
#
_cell.length_a   1.000
_cell.length_b   1.000
_cell.length_c   1.000
_cell.angle_alpha   90.00
_cell.angle_beta   90.00
_cell.angle_gamma   90.00
#
_symmetry.space_group_name_H-M   'P 1'
#
loop_
_entity.id
_entity.type
_entity.pdbx_description
1 polymer ?
#
loop_
_entity_poly.entity_id
_entity_poly.type
_entity_poly.pdbx_seq_one_letter_code
_entity_poly.pdbx_strand_id
1 'polypeptide(L)'
;MTTPDDLVRTFIASLSRRDIDTASTMVSPDFEYDNVPVGRTHGPDGLRATLQGFFAMLEDVDWEILRQTSSGDLSRGTVLTERDDRVRIGGQWRSLPVAGVFEIVDGRITLWRDYFDRATLMELMGAGDN
;
A
#
# COMPACT_ATOMS: atom_id res chain seq x y z
N MET A 1 13.38 -7.26 -17.31
CA MET A 1 12.77 -6.01 -17.73
C MET A 1 11.60 -5.66 -16.83
N THR A 2 11.54 -4.43 -16.39
CA THR A 2 10.50 -4.00 -15.46
C THR A 2 9.24 -3.55 -16.20
N THR A 3 8.09 -4.02 -15.77
CA THR A 3 6.78 -3.63 -16.26
C THR A 3 6.02 -2.92 -15.15
N PRO A 4 4.87 -2.28 -15.45
CA PRO A 4 4.02 -1.75 -14.39
C PRO A 4 3.67 -2.77 -13.31
N ASP A 5 3.39 -4.01 -13.73
CA ASP A 5 3.12 -5.11 -12.80
C ASP A 5 4.30 -5.37 -11.87
N ASP A 6 5.50 -5.45 -12.42
CA ASP A 6 6.72 -5.70 -11.65
C ASP A 6 6.98 -4.57 -10.65
N LEU A 7 6.79 -3.31 -11.09
CA LEU A 7 7.01 -2.15 -10.23
C LEU A 7 6.09 -2.20 -9.01
N VAL A 8 4.81 -2.47 -9.22
CA VAL A 8 3.84 -2.53 -8.12
C VAL A 8 4.11 -3.73 -7.20
N ARG A 9 4.45 -4.89 -7.78
CA ARG A 9 4.81 -6.06 -6.96
C ARG A 9 6.02 -5.79 -6.09
N THR A 10 7.04 -5.14 -6.64
CA THR A 10 8.24 -4.77 -5.88
C THR A 10 7.92 -3.75 -4.79
N PHE A 11 7.06 -2.78 -5.11
CA PHE A 11 6.61 -1.77 -4.15
C PHE A 11 5.89 -2.42 -2.96
N ILE A 12 4.90 -3.26 -3.23
CA ILE A 12 4.13 -3.95 -2.18
C ILE A 12 5.04 -4.89 -1.38
N ALA A 13 5.96 -5.59 -2.04
CA ALA A 13 6.91 -6.46 -1.34
C ALA A 13 7.81 -5.67 -0.38
N SER A 14 8.24 -4.47 -0.77
CA SER A 14 9.02 -3.58 0.10
C SER A 14 8.23 -3.20 1.34
N LEU A 15 6.95 -2.85 1.16
CA LEU A 15 6.08 -2.49 2.27
C LEU A 15 5.78 -3.68 3.18
N SER A 16 5.65 -4.87 2.61
CA SER A 16 5.44 -6.09 3.39
C SER A 16 6.64 -6.43 4.26
N ARG A 17 7.84 -5.95 3.90
CA ARG A 17 9.04 -6.03 4.73
C ARG A 17 9.20 -4.82 5.64
N ARG A 18 8.28 -3.87 5.58
CA ARG A 18 8.33 -2.57 6.27
C ARG A 18 9.55 -1.75 5.88
N ASP A 19 10.03 -1.93 4.64
CA ASP A 19 11.15 -1.20 4.07
C ASP A 19 10.63 0.05 3.36
N ILE A 20 10.30 1.07 4.15
CA ILE A 20 9.74 2.32 3.64
C ILE A 20 10.77 3.07 2.78
N ASP A 21 12.04 2.96 3.11
CA ASP A 21 13.11 3.65 2.36
C ASP A 21 13.11 3.19 0.91
N THR A 22 13.10 1.89 0.66
CA THR A 22 13.04 1.35 -0.70
C THR A 22 11.75 1.77 -1.40
N ALA A 23 10.60 1.64 -0.74
CA ALA A 23 9.32 2.04 -1.30
C ALA A 23 9.32 3.53 -1.68
N SER A 24 9.90 4.40 -0.86
CA SER A 24 9.96 5.84 -1.10
C SER A 24 10.72 6.20 -2.37
N THR A 25 11.68 5.38 -2.78
CA THR A 25 12.43 5.64 -4.03
C THR A 25 11.61 5.37 -5.29
N MET A 26 10.48 4.68 -5.16
CA MET A 26 9.65 4.26 -6.28
C MET A 26 8.51 5.24 -6.60
N VAL A 27 8.30 6.23 -5.73
CA VAL A 27 7.21 7.20 -5.91
C VAL A 27 7.75 8.53 -6.42
N SER A 28 6.88 9.27 -7.12
CA SER A 28 7.25 10.58 -7.66
C SER A 28 7.24 11.66 -6.56
N PRO A 29 7.90 12.82 -6.79
CA PRO A 29 7.86 13.91 -5.83
C PRO A 29 6.45 14.43 -5.54
N ASP A 30 5.54 14.34 -6.52
CA ASP A 30 4.15 14.77 -6.40
C ASP A 30 3.18 13.61 -6.14
N PHE A 31 3.70 12.49 -5.67
CA PHE A 31 2.94 11.29 -5.37
C PHE A 31 1.75 11.58 -4.45
N GLU A 32 0.59 10.97 -4.76
CA GLU A 32 -0.58 11.02 -3.91
C GLU A 32 -0.85 9.62 -3.32
N TYR A 33 -0.97 9.56 -2.00
CA TYR A 33 -1.35 8.34 -1.28
C TYR A 33 -2.75 8.57 -0.69
N ASP A 34 -3.74 7.89 -1.24
CA ASP A 34 -5.14 8.08 -0.91
C ASP A 34 -5.74 6.81 -0.32
N ASN A 35 -5.93 6.80 1.00
CA ASN A 35 -6.70 5.77 1.68
C ASN A 35 -8.14 6.27 1.75
N VAL A 36 -8.95 5.88 0.78
CA VAL A 36 -10.26 6.47 0.51
C VAL A 36 -11.13 6.66 1.75
N PRO A 37 -11.27 5.64 2.65
CA PRO A 37 -12.14 5.83 3.81
C PRO A 37 -11.50 6.64 4.95
N VAL A 38 -10.20 6.97 4.87
CA VAL A 38 -9.46 7.59 5.98
C VAL A 38 -8.92 8.96 5.62
N GLY A 39 -8.26 9.08 4.46
CA GLY A 39 -7.67 10.35 4.06
C GLY A 39 -6.46 10.18 3.16
N ARG A 40 -5.92 11.30 2.70
CA ARG A 40 -4.82 11.30 1.73
C ARG A 40 -3.65 12.16 2.19
N THR A 41 -2.47 11.76 1.75
CA THR A 41 -1.21 12.49 1.96
C THR A 41 -0.48 12.61 0.63
N HIS A 42 0.57 13.41 0.58
CA HIS A 42 1.30 13.71 -0.65
C HIS A 42 2.80 13.58 -0.47
N GLY A 43 3.46 13.19 -1.55
CA GLY A 43 4.91 13.09 -1.64
C GLY A 43 5.48 11.91 -0.87
N PRO A 44 6.79 11.66 -1.04
CA PRO A 44 7.49 10.61 -0.27
C PRO A 44 7.37 10.81 1.23
N ASP A 45 7.35 12.06 1.70
CA ASP A 45 7.21 12.36 3.13
C ASP A 45 5.82 11.96 3.65
N GLY A 46 4.76 12.20 2.87
CA GLY A 46 3.41 11.77 3.22
C GLY A 46 3.28 10.26 3.29
N LEU A 47 3.89 9.56 2.32
CA LEU A 47 3.96 8.11 2.33
C LEU A 47 4.64 7.61 3.60
N ARG A 48 5.81 8.16 3.90
CA ARG A 48 6.61 7.76 5.06
C ARG A 48 5.86 8.00 6.37
N ALA A 49 5.32 9.18 6.55
CA ALA A 49 4.60 9.53 7.78
C ALA A 49 3.40 8.60 8.03
N THR A 50 2.62 8.34 6.99
CA THR A 50 1.44 7.48 7.09
C THR A 50 1.84 6.05 7.44
N LEU A 51 2.83 5.49 6.74
CA LEU A 51 3.23 4.09 6.95
C LEU A 51 3.99 3.91 8.25
N GLN A 52 4.85 4.83 8.65
CA GLN A 52 5.53 4.76 9.95
C GLN A 52 4.52 4.73 11.09
N GLY A 53 3.49 5.59 11.02
CA GLY A 53 2.44 5.61 12.02
C GLY A 53 1.65 4.31 12.07
N PHE A 54 1.30 3.77 10.91
CA PHE A 54 0.57 2.51 10.82
C PHE A 54 1.41 1.34 11.34
N PHE A 55 2.63 1.19 10.84
CA PHE A 55 3.50 0.07 11.21
C PHE A 55 3.88 0.10 12.69
N ALA A 56 3.95 1.28 13.29
CA ALA A 56 4.25 1.41 14.73
C ALA A 56 3.18 0.78 15.62
N MET A 57 1.97 0.60 15.10
CA MET A 57 0.85 0.01 15.83
C MET A 57 0.76 -1.51 15.66
N LEU A 58 1.62 -2.10 14.85
CA LEU A 58 1.53 -3.51 14.44
C LEU A 58 2.76 -4.28 14.89
N GLU A 59 2.57 -5.57 15.15
CA GLU A 59 3.68 -6.47 15.42
C GLU A 59 4.38 -6.90 14.14
N ASP A 60 3.59 -7.13 13.08
CA ASP A 60 4.11 -7.55 11.78
C ASP A 60 3.07 -7.31 10.69
N VAL A 61 3.50 -7.38 9.45
CA VAL A 61 2.61 -7.29 8.28
C VAL A 61 3.02 -8.36 7.26
N ASP A 62 2.03 -8.80 6.48
CA ASP A 62 2.25 -9.72 5.37
C ASP A 62 1.19 -9.38 4.31
N TRP A 63 1.54 -8.47 3.41
CA TRP A 63 0.62 -7.99 2.38
C TRP A 63 0.72 -8.88 1.15
N GLU A 64 -0.37 -9.55 0.84
CA GLU A 64 -0.44 -10.51 -0.26
C GLU A 64 -1.27 -9.94 -1.40
N ILE A 65 -0.70 -9.98 -2.62
CA ILE A 65 -1.45 -9.66 -3.84
C ILE A 65 -2.15 -10.93 -4.31
N LEU A 66 -3.47 -10.92 -4.30
CA LEU A 66 -4.29 -12.06 -4.72
C LEU A 66 -4.50 -12.05 -6.24
N ARG A 67 -4.77 -10.88 -6.80
CA ARG A 67 -4.97 -10.67 -8.23
C ARG A 67 -4.43 -9.31 -8.63
N GLN A 68 -3.89 -9.23 -9.84
CA GLN A 68 -3.35 -7.98 -10.36
C GLN A 68 -3.56 -7.94 -11.86
N THR A 69 -3.94 -6.77 -12.36
CA THR A 69 -4.05 -6.51 -13.78
C THR A 69 -3.52 -5.12 -14.08
N SER A 70 -3.08 -4.89 -15.31
CA SER A 70 -2.49 -3.61 -15.68
C SER A 70 -2.79 -3.25 -17.12
N SER A 71 -2.60 -1.98 -17.43
CA SER A 71 -2.60 -1.45 -18.80
C SER A 71 -1.47 -0.45 -18.94
N GLY A 72 -1.04 -0.22 -20.19
CA GLY A 72 0.03 0.73 -20.49
C GLY A 72 1.42 0.15 -20.24
N ASP A 73 2.38 1.06 -20.02
CA ASP A 73 3.78 0.72 -19.80
C ASP A 73 4.36 1.62 -18.69
N LEU A 74 5.68 1.57 -18.49
CA LEU A 74 6.33 2.40 -17.47
C LEU A 74 6.29 3.88 -17.78
N SER A 75 6.12 4.26 -19.04
CA SER A 75 5.95 5.66 -19.43
C SER A 75 4.63 6.21 -18.91
N ARG A 76 3.57 5.42 -19.08
CA ARG A 76 2.24 5.72 -18.54
C ARG A 76 1.46 4.41 -18.38
N GLY A 77 1.18 4.03 -17.14
CA GLY A 77 0.49 2.78 -16.85
C GLY A 77 -0.45 2.90 -15.68
N THR A 78 -1.39 1.96 -15.63
CA THR A 78 -2.33 1.80 -14.52
C THR A 78 -2.27 0.35 -14.05
N VAL A 79 -2.24 0.14 -12.74
CA VAL A 79 -2.24 -1.19 -12.14
C VAL A 79 -3.38 -1.28 -11.13
N LEU A 80 -4.14 -2.36 -11.21
CA LEU A 80 -5.20 -2.65 -10.24
C LEU A 80 -4.82 -3.90 -9.47
N THR A 81 -4.97 -3.85 -8.15
CA THR A 81 -4.68 -4.99 -7.28
C THR A 81 -5.88 -5.35 -6.42
N GLU A 82 -6.03 -6.64 -6.18
CA GLU A 82 -6.84 -7.15 -5.06
C GLU A 82 -5.85 -7.75 -4.08
N ARG A 83 -5.86 -7.27 -2.85
CA ARG A 83 -4.89 -7.69 -1.84
C ARG A 83 -5.57 -8.11 -0.54
N ASP A 84 -4.86 -8.92 0.22
CA ASP A 84 -5.11 -9.10 1.63
C ASP A 84 -3.93 -8.47 2.37
N ASP A 85 -4.16 -7.30 2.96
CA ASP A 85 -3.13 -6.59 3.72
C ASP A 85 -3.18 -7.09 5.16
N ARG A 86 -2.60 -8.27 5.38
CA ARG A 86 -2.64 -8.91 6.70
C ARG A 86 -1.73 -8.21 7.69
N VAL A 87 -2.21 -8.08 8.89
CA VAL A 87 -1.49 -7.46 10.00
C VAL A 87 -1.51 -8.38 11.21
N ARG A 88 -0.45 -8.32 12.02
CA ARG A 88 -0.39 -9.06 13.28
C ARG A 88 -0.54 -8.10 14.44
N ILE A 89 -1.55 -8.34 15.26
CA ILE A 89 -1.87 -7.53 16.45
C ILE A 89 -2.27 -8.48 17.58
N GLY A 90 -1.70 -8.28 18.75
CA GLY A 90 -2.02 -9.11 19.92
C GLY A 90 -1.72 -10.58 19.71
N GLY A 91 -0.67 -10.89 18.95
CA GLY A 91 -0.26 -12.25 18.63
C GLY A 91 -1.13 -12.95 17.59
N GLN A 92 -2.07 -12.24 16.96
CA GLN A 92 -2.99 -12.82 15.97
C GLN A 92 -2.89 -12.12 14.64
N TRP A 93 -2.91 -12.91 13.56
CA TRP A 93 -3.00 -12.40 12.20
C TRP A 93 -4.46 -12.05 11.86
N ARG A 94 -4.64 -10.89 11.25
CA ARG A 94 -5.95 -10.38 10.87
C ARG A 94 -5.91 -9.92 9.43
N SER A 95 -7.00 -10.15 8.71
CA SER A 95 -7.13 -9.79 7.30
C SER A 95 -7.70 -8.39 7.13
N LEU A 96 -7.14 -7.64 6.17
CA LEU A 96 -7.76 -6.43 5.67
C LEU A 96 -7.84 -6.54 4.14
N PRO A 97 -9.01 -6.88 3.59
CA PRO A 97 -9.18 -6.90 2.14
C PRO A 97 -9.09 -5.48 1.57
N VAL A 98 -8.31 -5.32 0.51
CA VAL A 98 -8.06 -4.01 -0.11
C VAL A 98 -8.09 -4.15 -1.63
N ALA A 99 -8.74 -3.21 -2.31
CA ALA A 99 -8.60 -3.01 -3.74
C ALA A 99 -7.78 -1.75 -3.97
N GLY A 100 -6.69 -1.85 -4.70
CA GLY A 100 -5.77 -0.73 -4.91
C GLY A 100 -5.63 -0.33 -6.36
N VAL A 101 -5.47 0.97 -6.58
CA VAL A 101 -5.21 1.57 -7.89
C VAL A 101 -3.87 2.27 -7.84
N PHE A 102 -3.02 1.99 -8.84
CA PHE A 102 -1.71 2.63 -8.96
C PHE A 102 -1.60 3.27 -10.33
N GLU A 103 -1.19 4.54 -10.37
CA GLU A 103 -0.84 5.20 -11.63
C GLU A 103 0.67 5.34 -11.70
N ILE A 104 1.23 5.08 -12.88
CA ILE A 104 2.66 5.13 -13.13
C ILE A 104 2.92 6.09 -14.28
N VAL A 105 3.87 7.00 -14.07
CA VAL A 105 4.34 7.94 -15.09
C VAL A 105 5.87 7.98 -15.01
N ASP A 106 6.52 7.82 -16.16
CA ASP A 106 7.97 7.87 -16.28
C ASP A 106 8.69 6.98 -15.27
N GLY A 107 8.20 5.76 -15.09
CA GLY A 107 8.82 4.75 -14.25
C GLY A 107 8.61 4.92 -12.77
N ARG A 108 7.76 5.85 -12.33
CA ARG A 108 7.48 6.10 -10.92
C ARG A 108 6.00 6.06 -10.63
N ILE A 109 5.65 5.63 -9.41
CA ILE A 109 4.27 5.63 -8.95
C ILE A 109 3.88 7.06 -8.59
N THR A 110 2.85 7.60 -9.27
CA THR A 110 2.34 8.95 -9.01
C THR A 110 1.09 8.96 -8.17
N LEU A 111 0.38 7.84 -8.13
CA LEU A 111 -0.84 7.67 -7.33
C LEU A 111 -0.88 6.26 -6.77
N TRP A 112 -1.22 6.15 -5.50
CA TRP A 112 -1.62 4.90 -4.86
C TRP A 112 -2.92 5.18 -4.11
N ARG A 113 -4.01 4.56 -4.56
CA ARG A 113 -5.33 4.74 -3.95
C ARG A 113 -5.88 3.40 -3.53
N ASP A 114 -6.15 3.26 -2.24
CA ASP A 114 -6.66 2.03 -1.66
C ASP A 114 -8.11 2.20 -1.22
N TYR A 115 -8.93 1.22 -1.58
CA TYR A 115 -10.33 1.11 -1.17
C TYR A 115 -10.45 -0.08 -0.22
N PHE A 116 -10.90 0.19 0.98
CA PHE A 116 -11.14 -0.86 1.97
C PHE A 116 -12.28 -0.43 2.90
N ASP A 117 -12.79 -1.37 3.67
CA ASP A 117 -13.87 -1.09 4.61
C ASP A 117 -13.30 -0.45 5.87
N ARG A 118 -13.72 0.78 6.17
CA ARG A 118 -13.23 1.50 7.34
C ARG A 118 -13.60 0.79 8.65
N ALA A 119 -14.80 0.23 8.73
CA ALA A 119 -15.23 -0.49 9.92
C ALA A 119 -14.34 -1.71 10.19
N THR A 120 -13.95 -2.43 9.14
CA THR A 120 -13.01 -3.56 9.26
C THR A 120 -11.67 -3.09 9.79
N LEU A 121 -11.14 -1.99 9.26
CA LEU A 121 -9.87 -1.44 9.75
C LEU A 121 -9.97 -1.05 11.23
N MET A 122 -11.03 -0.33 11.62
CA MET A 122 -11.23 0.09 13.00
C MET A 122 -11.35 -1.11 13.94
N GLU A 123 -12.05 -2.15 13.50
CA GLU A 123 -12.27 -3.36 14.27
C GLU A 123 -10.96 -4.12 14.52
N LEU A 124 -10.15 -4.31 13.46
CA LEU A 124 -8.89 -5.03 13.63
C LEU A 124 -7.86 -4.22 14.44
N MET A 125 -7.86 -2.90 14.34
CA MET A 125 -6.97 -2.03 15.12
C MET A 125 -7.41 -1.96 16.58
N GLY A 126 -8.70 -1.96 16.84
CA GLY A 126 -9.25 -1.93 18.19
C GLY A 126 -9.24 -3.26 18.91
N ALA A 127 -9.05 -4.36 18.17
CA ALA A 127 -9.10 -5.71 18.75
C ALA A 127 -7.98 -5.98 19.76
N GLY A 128 -6.89 -5.19 19.72
CA GLY A 128 -5.81 -5.29 20.70
C GLY A 128 -6.10 -4.61 22.02
N ASP A 129 -7.20 -3.86 22.11
CA ASP A 129 -7.52 -3.04 23.29
C ASP A 129 -8.32 -3.79 24.36
N ASN A 130 -8.73 -5.00 24.08
CA ASN A 130 -9.53 -5.80 25.02
C ASN A 130 -8.76 -6.94 25.61
#